data_9725249459b395131c16423aeaa8768f
#
_entry.id   9725249459b395131c16423aeaa8768f
#
_cell.length_a   1.000
_cell.length_b   1.000
_cell.length_c   1.000
_cell.angle_alpha   90.00
_cell.angle_beta   90.00
_cell.angle_gamma   90.00
#
_symmetry.space_group_name_H-M   'P 1'
#
loop_
_entity.id
_entity.type
_entity.pdbx_description
1 polymer ?
#
loop_
_entity_poly.entity_id
_entity_poly.type
_entity_poly.pdbx_seq_one_letter_code
_entity_poly.pdbx_strand_id
1 'polypeptide(L)'
;LIKDTIVSFFLTGKAGTGKTTFLKKIQEEINKNFIVLAPTGIAAINAGGDTIHSFFGLPFSVITFKEVGKVRSAKIELLRNVDTLIIDEVSMCRADLIDAIDRTLKHICHSGLPFGGKQVVFVGDIYQLPPVVKAEDQEILYDMYGEGIPFFFKAKAFRGKNLPTIEFQKVYRQEDAKFLSTLN
;
A
#
# COMPACT_ATOMS: atom_id res chain seq x y z
N LEU A 1 4.47 12.53 11.78
CA LEU A 1 4.82 11.11 11.60
C LEU A 1 5.69 10.87 10.36
N ILE A 2 5.27 11.27 9.15
CA ILE A 2 6.06 11.00 7.94
C ILE A 2 7.41 11.70 7.98
N LYS A 3 7.46 12.97 8.42
CA LYS A 3 8.68 13.80 8.44
C LYS A 3 9.71 13.31 9.46
N ASP A 4 9.26 12.92 10.65
CA ASP A 4 10.10 12.85 11.84
C ASP A 4 10.28 11.44 12.39
N THR A 5 9.65 10.43 11.79
CA THR A 5 9.72 9.04 12.26
C THR A 5 9.92 8.05 11.12
N ILE A 6 10.26 6.81 11.47
CA ILE A 6 10.30 5.66 10.57
C ILE A 6 9.10 4.72 10.78
N VAL A 7 8.11 5.16 11.58
CA VAL A 7 6.93 4.35 11.91
C VAL A 7 6.02 4.24 10.70
N SER A 8 5.76 3.03 10.26
CA SER A 8 4.74 2.74 9.23
C SER A 8 3.35 2.97 9.80
N PHE A 9 2.41 3.47 8.99
CA PHE A 9 1.04 3.72 9.42
C PHE A 9 0.04 3.61 8.26
N PHE A 10 -1.24 3.50 8.62
CA PHE A 10 -2.35 3.50 7.68
C PHE A 10 -3.06 4.86 7.71
N LEU A 11 -3.17 5.48 6.55
CA LEU A 11 -3.94 6.70 6.31
C LEU A 11 -5.24 6.33 5.62
N THR A 12 -6.36 6.50 6.32
CA THR A 12 -7.67 6.18 5.79
C THR A 12 -8.59 7.41 5.77
N GLY A 13 -9.77 7.24 5.22
CA GLY A 13 -10.83 8.24 5.13
C GLY A 13 -11.70 7.98 3.90
N LYS A 14 -12.95 8.42 3.94
CA LYS A 14 -13.91 8.28 2.85
C LYS A 14 -13.42 8.92 1.54
N ALA A 15 -14.08 8.59 0.43
CA ALA A 15 -13.84 9.27 -0.84
C ALA A 15 -14.01 10.80 -0.66
N GLY A 16 -13.12 11.59 -1.28
CA GLY A 16 -13.19 13.05 -1.21
C GLY A 16 -12.66 13.70 0.08
N THR A 17 -12.06 12.94 1.01
CA THR A 17 -11.44 13.49 2.23
C THR A 17 -10.04 14.11 2.00
N GLY A 18 -9.54 14.11 0.77
CA GLY A 18 -8.28 14.76 0.42
C GLY A 18 -7.03 13.89 0.61
N LYS A 19 -7.13 12.56 0.71
CA LYS A 19 -5.97 11.65 0.84
C LYS A 19 -4.93 11.87 -0.26
N THR A 20 -5.35 11.86 -1.52
CA THR A 20 -4.45 12.06 -2.68
C THR A 20 -3.84 13.47 -2.69
N THR A 21 -4.61 14.49 -2.33
CA THR A 21 -4.12 15.87 -2.22
C THR A 21 -3.06 15.98 -1.11
N PHE A 22 -3.30 15.34 0.02
CA PHE A 22 -2.36 15.25 1.12
C PHE A 22 -1.06 14.54 0.71
N LEU A 23 -1.16 13.44 -0.03
CA LEU A 23 0.03 12.76 -0.55
C LEU A 23 0.86 13.65 -1.48
N LYS A 24 0.23 14.34 -2.41
CA LYS A 24 0.92 15.29 -3.30
C LYS A 24 1.62 16.40 -2.53
N LYS A 25 0.93 17.00 -1.56
CA LYS A 25 1.51 18.05 -0.72
C LYS A 25 2.70 17.53 0.11
N ILE A 26 2.58 16.33 0.65
CA ILE A 26 3.69 15.69 1.38
C ILE A 26 4.91 15.48 0.47
N GLN A 27 4.69 15.04 -0.77
CA GLN A 27 5.77 14.83 -1.73
C GLN A 27 6.55 16.11 -2.03
N GLU A 28 5.89 17.26 -2.02
CA GLU A 28 6.51 18.57 -2.23
C GLU A 28 7.23 19.10 -0.98
N GLU A 29 6.76 18.77 0.22
CA GLU A 29 7.23 19.37 1.48
C GLU A 29 8.22 18.51 2.26
N ILE A 30 8.34 17.21 1.95
CA ILE A 30 9.20 16.29 2.71
C ILE A 30 10.57 16.17 2.08
N ASN A 31 11.59 16.41 2.88
CA ASN A 31 12.99 16.17 2.52
C ASN A 31 13.39 14.70 2.80
N LYS A 32 12.64 13.74 2.23
CA LYS A 32 12.92 12.31 2.28
C LYS A 32 12.79 11.73 0.88
N ASN A 33 13.60 10.72 0.58
CA ASN A 33 13.43 9.95 -0.64
C ASN A 33 12.23 9.02 -0.48
N PHE A 34 11.25 9.15 -1.36
CA PHE A 34 10.06 8.29 -1.32
C PHE A 34 9.74 7.72 -2.70
N ILE A 35 9.03 6.60 -2.69
CA ILE A 35 8.48 5.93 -3.87
C ILE A 35 6.98 5.78 -3.67
N VAL A 36 6.20 6.12 -4.68
CA VAL A 36 4.74 5.92 -4.69
C VAL A 36 4.40 4.70 -5.53
N LEU A 37 3.59 3.82 -4.97
CA LEU A 37 3.17 2.58 -5.58
C LEU A 37 1.65 2.42 -5.46
N ALA A 38 1.04 1.75 -6.43
CA ALA A 38 -0.39 1.44 -6.38
C ALA A 38 -0.69 0.05 -6.97
N PRO A 39 -1.83 -0.58 -6.63
CA PRO A 39 -2.18 -1.91 -7.11
C PRO A 39 -2.55 -1.93 -8.60
N THR A 40 -3.05 -0.84 -9.16
CA THR A 40 -3.51 -0.74 -10.56
C THR A 40 -2.78 0.34 -11.34
N GLY A 41 -2.75 0.20 -12.68
CA GLY A 41 -2.12 1.21 -13.54
C GLY A 41 -2.77 2.60 -13.44
N ILE A 42 -4.11 2.65 -13.36
CA ILE A 42 -4.83 3.94 -13.24
C ILE A 42 -4.49 4.61 -11.90
N ALA A 43 -4.50 3.86 -10.80
CA ALA A 43 -4.14 4.40 -9.49
C ALA A 43 -2.67 4.87 -9.46
N ALA A 44 -1.75 4.11 -10.07
CA ALA A 44 -0.33 4.49 -10.17
C ALA A 44 -0.15 5.81 -10.94
N ILE A 45 -0.82 5.98 -12.08
CA ILE A 45 -0.77 7.24 -12.86
C ILE A 45 -1.30 8.41 -12.02
N ASN A 46 -2.45 8.23 -11.36
CA ASN A 46 -3.07 9.27 -10.54
C ASN A 46 -2.20 9.69 -9.34
N ALA A 47 -1.48 8.74 -8.77
CA ALA A 47 -0.57 8.96 -7.64
C ALA A 47 0.83 9.43 -8.06
N GLY A 48 1.13 9.44 -9.36
CA GLY A 48 2.45 9.80 -9.88
C GLY A 48 3.54 8.75 -9.58
N GLY A 49 3.17 7.47 -9.60
CA GLY A 49 4.05 6.37 -9.23
C GLY A 49 4.00 5.18 -10.18
N ASP A 50 4.48 4.04 -9.72
CA ASP A 50 4.52 2.76 -10.44
C ASP A 50 3.48 1.77 -9.88
N THR A 51 3.15 0.72 -10.68
CA THR A 51 2.37 -0.40 -10.12
C THR A 51 3.25 -1.32 -9.27
N ILE A 52 2.71 -1.81 -8.15
CA ILE A 52 3.42 -2.70 -7.22
C ILE A 52 4.00 -3.91 -7.97
N HIS A 53 3.18 -4.59 -8.78
CA HIS A 53 3.59 -5.79 -9.50
C HIS A 53 4.76 -5.53 -10.46
N SER A 54 4.68 -4.45 -11.25
CA SER A 54 5.76 -4.07 -12.17
C SER A 54 7.02 -3.61 -11.44
N PHE A 55 6.85 -2.88 -10.33
CA PHE A 55 7.97 -2.34 -9.59
C PHE A 55 8.80 -3.44 -8.93
N PHE A 56 8.14 -4.35 -8.22
CA PHE A 56 8.79 -5.46 -7.52
C PHE A 56 9.01 -6.72 -8.36
N GLY A 57 8.50 -6.76 -9.60
CA GLY A 57 8.57 -7.97 -10.44
C GLY A 57 7.79 -9.14 -9.85
N LEU A 58 6.63 -8.87 -9.27
CA LEU A 58 5.75 -9.86 -8.63
C LEU A 58 4.69 -10.37 -9.61
N PRO A 59 4.29 -11.65 -9.53
CA PRO A 59 3.22 -12.21 -10.34
C PRO A 59 1.85 -11.73 -9.86
N PHE A 60 0.82 -11.86 -10.73
CA PHE A 60 -0.58 -11.59 -10.36
C PHE A 60 -1.27 -12.79 -9.66
N SER A 61 -0.69 -13.99 -9.75
CA SER A 61 -1.12 -15.17 -9.00
C SER A 61 -0.89 -15.00 -7.50
N VAL A 62 -1.36 -15.95 -6.69
CA VAL A 62 -1.03 -15.97 -5.25
C VAL A 62 0.48 -16.08 -5.06
N ILE A 63 1.00 -15.25 -4.17
CA ILE A 63 2.42 -15.18 -3.88
C ILE A 63 2.71 -15.95 -2.59
N THR A 64 3.38 -17.08 -2.72
CA THR A 64 3.69 -17.95 -1.59
C THR A 64 4.79 -17.37 -0.69
N PHE A 65 4.94 -17.94 0.52
CA PHE A 65 5.91 -17.44 1.52
C PHE A 65 7.39 -17.57 1.11
N LYS A 66 7.68 -18.34 0.07
CA LYS A 66 9.06 -18.53 -0.41
C LYS A 66 9.44 -17.53 -1.51
N GLU A 67 8.44 -16.86 -2.09
CA GLU A 67 8.68 -15.97 -3.23
C GLU A 67 9.09 -14.58 -2.76
N VAL A 68 10.09 -14.05 -3.43
CA VAL A 68 10.52 -12.66 -3.33
C VAL A 68 10.43 -12.03 -4.72
N GLY A 69 10.27 -10.71 -4.76
CA GLY A 69 10.17 -10.00 -6.02
C GLY A 69 11.47 -10.06 -6.83
N LYS A 70 11.34 -10.20 -8.13
CA LYS A 70 12.45 -10.13 -9.10
C LYS A 70 12.69 -8.68 -9.51
N VAL A 71 13.21 -7.89 -8.58
CA VAL A 71 13.45 -6.46 -8.79
C VAL A 71 14.61 -6.25 -9.78
N ARG A 72 14.41 -5.36 -10.75
CA ARG A 72 15.46 -4.98 -11.71
C ARG A 72 16.62 -4.27 -10.99
N SER A 73 17.86 -4.51 -11.43
CA SER A 73 19.08 -3.99 -10.78
C SER A 73 19.03 -2.48 -10.52
N ALA A 74 18.56 -1.69 -11.49
CA ALA A 74 18.41 -0.23 -11.32
C ALA A 74 17.44 0.16 -10.19
N LYS A 75 16.41 -0.64 -9.91
CA LYS A 75 15.45 -0.39 -8.83
C LYS A 75 15.95 -0.89 -7.47
N ILE A 76 16.91 -1.82 -7.44
CA ILE A 76 17.50 -2.30 -6.18
C ILE A 76 18.23 -1.17 -5.45
N GLU A 77 19.05 -0.40 -6.18
CA GLU A 77 19.74 0.75 -5.60
C GLU A 77 18.78 1.82 -5.11
N LEU A 78 17.72 2.09 -5.89
CA LEU A 78 16.65 2.99 -5.50
C LEU A 78 15.99 2.53 -4.20
N LEU A 79 15.67 1.24 -4.07
CA LEU A 79 15.06 0.66 -2.86
C LEU A 79 15.99 0.70 -1.64
N ARG A 80 17.31 0.60 -1.84
CA ARG A 80 18.27 0.75 -0.73
C ARG A 80 18.32 2.16 -0.19
N ASN A 81 18.18 3.16 -1.07
CA ASN A 81 18.32 4.58 -0.74
C ASN A 81 16.99 5.27 -0.39
N VAL A 82 15.85 4.63 -0.65
CA VAL A 82 14.55 5.20 -0.29
C VAL A 82 14.33 5.15 1.22
N ASP A 83 13.71 6.19 1.77
CA ASP A 83 13.34 6.26 3.18
C ASP A 83 11.91 5.77 3.41
N THR A 84 11.01 6.12 2.49
CA THR A 84 9.57 5.89 2.65
C THR A 84 8.95 5.31 1.38
N LEU A 85 8.18 4.23 1.53
CA LEU A 85 7.28 3.74 0.49
C LEU A 85 5.86 4.22 0.79
N ILE A 86 5.18 4.73 -0.21
CA ILE A 86 3.77 5.08 -0.14
C ILE A 86 3.01 4.08 -1.00
N ILE A 87 2.06 3.34 -0.42
CA ILE A 87 1.19 2.40 -1.13
C ILE A 87 -0.21 3.00 -1.15
N ASP A 88 -0.58 3.58 -2.28
CA ASP A 88 -1.92 4.15 -2.48
C ASP A 88 -2.92 3.08 -2.90
N GLU A 89 -4.22 3.32 -2.65
CA GLU A 89 -5.32 2.37 -2.88
C GLU A 89 -5.07 0.98 -2.27
N VAL A 90 -4.50 0.95 -1.08
CA VAL A 90 -4.08 -0.30 -0.40
C VAL A 90 -5.25 -1.23 -0.07
N SER A 91 -6.49 -0.73 -0.02
CA SER A 91 -7.70 -1.57 0.15
C SER A 91 -7.82 -2.65 -0.92
N MET A 92 -7.30 -2.42 -2.13
CA MET A 92 -7.28 -3.38 -3.22
C MET A 92 -6.10 -4.36 -3.16
N CYS A 93 -5.20 -4.22 -2.19
CA CYS A 93 -4.03 -5.10 -2.03
C CYS A 93 -4.37 -6.32 -1.18
N ARG A 94 -4.02 -7.51 -1.67
CA ARG A 94 -4.09 -8.75 -0.88
C ARG A 94 -2.94 -8.80 0.14
N ALA A 95 -3.15 -9.54 1.21
CA ALA A 95 -2.16 -9.75 2.27
C ALA A 95 -0.87 -10.42 1.76
N ASP A 96 -0.96 -11.37 0.83
CA ASP A 96 0.19 -12.05 0.22
C ASP A 96 1.09 -11.08 -0.55
N LEU A 97 0.50 -10.08 -1.21
CA LEU A 97 1.23 -9.02 -1.90
C LEU A 97 2.04 -8.17 -0.91
N ILE A 98 1.43 -7.77 0.21
CA ILE A 98 2.13 -7.00 1.26
C ILE A 98 3.26 -7.81 1.90
N ASP A 99 3.02 -9.09 2.17
CA ASP A 99 4.07 -9.99 2.67
C ASP A 99 5.20 -10.21 1.67
N ALA A 100 4.90 -10.22 0.37
CA ALA A 100 5.92 -10.30 -0.68
C ALA A 100 6.77 -9.02 -0.75
N ILE A 101 6.16 -7.85 -0.60
CA ILE A 101 6.87 -6.57 -0.48
C ILE A 101 7.81 -6.60 0.73
N ASP A 102 7.29 -7.00 1.90
CA ASP A 102 8.09 -7.10 3.14
C ASP A 102 9.32 -7.99 2.95
N ARG A 103 9.12 -9.22 2.43
CA ARG A 103 10.21 -10.16 2.17
C ARG A 103 11.23 -9.62 1.18
N THR A 104 10.75 -9.00 0.10
CA THR A 104 11.62 -8.44 -0.94
C THR A 104 12.49 -7.31 -0.38
N LEU A 105 11.91 -6.42 0.41
CA LEU A 105 12.65 -5.34 1.06
C LEU A 105 13.64 -5.85 2.08
N LYS A 106 13.27 -6.82 2.91
CA LYS A 106 14.20 -7.50 3.84
C LYS A 106 15.40 -8.11 3.12
N HIS A 107 15.14 -8.77 2.00
CA HIS A 107 16.21 -9.36 1.17
C HIS A 107 17.13 -8.29 0.59
N ILE A 108 16.58 -7.23 -0.03
CA ILE A 108 17.36 -6.17 -0.68
C ILE A 108 18.15 -5.34 0.32
N CYS A 109 17.56 -5.02 1.46
CA CYS A 109 18.18 -4.20 2.50
C CYS A 109 19.04 -5.02 3.47
N HIS A 110 19.12 -6.34 3.31
CA HIS A 110 19.83 -7.25 4.23
C HIS A 110 19.42 -7.01 5.71
N SER A 111 18.13 -6.81 5.97
CA SER A 111 17.59 -6.43 7.26
C SER A 111 16.41 -7.32 7.65
N GLY A 112 16.40 -7.84 8.88
CA GLY A 112 15.28 -8.58 9.46
C GLY A 112 14.12 -7.70 9.94
N LEU A 113 14.29 -6.38 9.94
CA LEU A 113 13.24 -5.44 10.36
C LEU A 113 12.08 -5.45 9.35
N PRO A 114 10.85 -5.13 9.78
CA PRO A 114 9.72 -5.01 8.87
C PRO A 114 10.03 -4.09 7.71
N PHE A 115 9.64 -4.51 6.52
CA PHE A 115 9.89 -3.80 5.27
C PHE A 115 11.37 -3.39 5.08
N GLY A 116 12.29 -4.22 5.59
CA GLY A 116 13.73 -3.94 5.51
C GLY A 116 14.16 -2.72 6.32
N GLY A 117 13.36 -2.28 7.29
CA GLY A 117 13.59 -1.07 8.09
C GLY A 117 13.09 0.22 7.42
N LYS A 118 12.42 0.14 6.27
CA LYS A 118 11.81 1.29 5.60
C LYS A 118 10.48 1.66 6.23
N GLN A 119 10.15 2.95 6.21
CA GLN A 119 8.80 3.40 6.53
C GLN A 119 7.86 3.05 5.39
N VAL A 120 6.67 2.51 5.70
CA VAL A 120 5.62 2.29 4.71
C VAL A 120 4.35 3.03 5.12
N VAL A 121 3.87 3.90 4.25
CA VAL A 121 2.60 4.62 4.40
C VAL A 121 1.57 3.93 3.54
N PHE A 122 0.62 3.28 4.17
CA PHE A 122 -0.51 2.65 3.52
C PHE A 122 -1.64 3.65 3.40
N VAL A 123 -2.18 3.87 2.20
CA VAL A 123 -3.24 4.85 1.95
C VAL A 123 -4.41 4.17 1.26
N GLY A 124 -5.61 4.38 1.75
CA GLY A 124 -6.80 3.78 1.16
C GLY A 124 -8.05 3.92 2.02
N ASP A 125 -9.12 3.33 1.54
CA ASP A 125 -10.41 3.28 2.22
C ASP A 125 -10.92 1.83 2.19
N ILE A 126 -10.91 1.15 3.34
CA ILE A 126 -11.29 -0.27 3.45
C ILE A 126 -12.77 -0.53 3.13
N TYR A 127 -13.60 0.49 3.04
CA TYR A 127 -15.00 0.41 2.64
C TYR A 127 -15.22 0.57 1.13
N GLN A 128 -14.14 0.86 0.37
CA GLN A 128 -14.16 0.89 -1.09
C GLN A 128 -13.89 -0.51 -1.67
N LEU A 129 -13.31 -0.57 -2.86
CA LEU A 129 -13.09 -1.84 -3.55
C LEU A 129 -12.14 -2.77 -2.76
N PRO A 130 -12.58 -3.98 -2.42
CA PRO A 130 -11.74 -4.98 -1.78
C PRO A 130 -10.74 -5.59 -2.78
N PRO A 131 -9.72 -6.33 -2.31
CA PRO A 131 -8.83 -7.06 -3.18
C PRO A 131 -9.61 -8.14 -3.97
N VAL A 132 -9.25 -8.30 -5.24
CA VAL A 132 -9.83 -9.33 -6.10
C VAL A 132 -9.18 -10.67 -5.77
N VAL A 133 -10.01 -11.68 -5.48
CA VAL A 133 -9.60 -13.06 -5.23
C VAL A 133 -10.31 -13.95 -6.26
N LYS A 134 -9.53 -14.66 -7.08
CA LYS A 134 -10.07 -15.63 -8.02
C LYS A 134 -10.55 -16.87 -7.28
N ALA A 135 -11.53 -17.59 -7.84
CA ALA A 135 -12.05 -18.80 -7.22
C ALA A 135 -10.95 -19.85 -6.97
N GLU A 136 -10.02 -20.01 -7.91
CA GLU A 136 -8.87 -20.90 -7.83
C GLU A 136 -7.86 -20.55 -6.72
N ASP A 137 -7.84 -19.30 -6.28
CA ASP A 137 -6.90 -18.76 -5.29
C ASP A 137 -7.46 -18.81 -3.85
N GLN A 138 -8.76 -19.03 -3.69
CA GLN A 138 -9.46 -18.90 -2.40
C GLN A 138 -8.94 -19.86 -1.34
N GLU A 139 -8.78 -21.14 -1.69
CA GLU A 139 -8.31 -22.16 -0.75
C GLU A 139 -6.90 -21.86 -0.24
N ILE A 140 -5.99 -21.49 -1.15
CA ILE A 140 -4.60 -21.16 -0.81
C ILE A 140 -4.55 -19.93 0.11
N LEU A 141 -5.31 -18.88 -0.21
CA LEU A 141 -5.36 -17.67 0.60
C LEU A 141 -6.04 -17.89 1.95
N TYR A 142 -7.04 -18.78 2.02
CA TYR A 142 -7.65 -19.21 3.27
C TYR A 142 -6.63 -19.91 4.18
N ASP A 143 -5.85 -20.84 3.65
CA ASP A 143 -4.80 -21.53 4.41
C ASP A 143 -3.71 -20.58 4.89
N MET A 144 -3.40 -19.55 4.10
CA MET A 144 -2.36 -18.58 4.44
C MET A 144 -2.81 -17.54 5.46
N TYR A 145 -4.05 -17.04 5.38
CA TYR A 145 -4.52 -15.84 6.08
C TYR A 145 -5.83 -16.01 6.86
N GLY A 146 -6.42 -17.20 6.82
CA GLY A 146 -7.68 -17.52 7.48
C GLY A 146 -8.91 -17.04 6.70
N GLU A 147 -10.08 -17.22 7.33
CA GLU A 147 -11.38 -16.97 6.73
C GLU A 147 -11.59 -15.53 6.26
N GLY A 148 -12.37 -15.37 5.19
CA GLY A 148 -12.79 -14.10 4.61
C GLY A 148 -11.75 -13.45 3.70
N ILE A 149 -12.02 -12.22 3.30
CA ILE A 149 -11.21 -11.48 2.34
C ILE A 149 -9.78 -11.26 2.91
N PRO A 150 -8.72 -11.58 2.15
CA PRO A 150 -7.33 -11.39 2.57
C PRO A 150 -6.88 -9.93 2.38
N PHE A 151 -7.49 -9.00 3.10
CA PHE A 151 -7.09 -7.60 3.08
C PHE A 151 -5.64 -7.40 3.50
N PHE A 152 -5.03 -6.33 3.07
CA PHE A 152 -3.63 -5.97 3.35
C PHE A 152 -3.24 -6.09 4.82
N PHE A 153 -4.13 -5.71 5.75
CA PHE A 153 -3.87 -5.75 7.20
C PHE A 153 -3.83 -7.15 7.80
N LYS A 154 -4.23 -8.21 7.05
CA LYS A 154 -4.00 -9.61 7.43
C LYS A 154 -2.58 -10.09 7.15
N ALA A 155 -1.74 -9.28 6.50
CA ALA A 155 -0.38 -9.63 6.19
C ALA A 155 0.42 -9.99 7.46
N LYS A 156 1.25 -11.01 7.35
CA LYS A 156 2.11 -11.49 8.47
C LYS A 156 3.18 -10.48 8.83
N ALA A 157 3.51 -9.56 7.93
CA ALA A 157 4.40 -8.44 8.17
C ALA A 157 3.96 -7.57 9.37
N PHE A 158 2.65 -7.57 9.70
CA PHE A 158 2.09 -6.83 10.84
C PHE A 158 1.92 -7.64 12.11
N ARG A 159 2.24 -8.95 12.12
CA ARG A 159 2.05 -9.80 13.30
C ARG A 159 2.79 -9.27 14.53
N GLY A 160 2.06 -9.14 15.63
CA GLY A 160 2.59 -8.63 16.89
C GLY A 160 2.92 -7.14 16.89
N LYS A 161 2.44 -6.38 15.90
CA LYS A 161 2.66 -4.94 15.76
C LYS A 161 1.34 -4.22 15.56
N ASN A 162 1.22 -3.08 16.23
CA ASN A 162 0.14 -2.16 15.92
C ASN A 162 0.53 -1.32 14.70
N LEU A 163 -0.34 -1.28 13.70
CA LEU A 163 -0.24 -0.33 12.59
C LEU A 163 -1.04 0.92 12.99
N PRO A 164 -0.38 2.04 13.38
CA PRO A 164 -1.10 3.27 13.70
C PRO A 164 -2.00 3.67 12.55
N THR A 165 -3.22 4.07 12.85
CA THR A 165 -4.20 4.47 11.84
C THR A 165 -4.57 5.94 12.04
N ILE A 166 -4.53 6.71 10.95
CA ILE A 166 -4.95 8.11 10.89
C ILE A 166 -6.15 8.19 9.96
N GLU A 167 -7.28 8.68 10.45
CA GLU A 167 -8.49 8.81 9.67
C GLU A 167 -8.79 10.27 9.33
N PHE A 168 -8.95 10.55 8.03
CA PHE A 168 -9.45 11.84 7.56
C PHE A 168 -10.97 11.86 7.62
N GLN A 169 -11.51 12.69 8.49
CA GLN A 169 -12.97 12.76 8.75
C GLN A 169 -13.69 13.79 7.86
N LYS A 170 -13.02 14.90 7.51
CA LYS A 170 -13.64 15.98 6.73
C LYS A 170 -13.69 15.65 5.25
N VAL A 171 -14.88 15.67 4.66
CA VAL A 171 -15.11 15.46 3.22
C VAL A 171 -15.13 16.83 2.52
N TYR A 172 -14.24 17.04 1.55
CA TYR A 172 -14.11 18.30 0.81
C TYR A 172 -14.79 18.28 -0.57
N ARG A 173 -15.02 17.09 -1.15
CA ARG A 173 -15.58 16.94 -2.50
C ARG A 173 -17.09 17.13 -2.61
N GLN A 174 -17.80 17.24 -1.47
CA GLN A 174 -19.27 17.36 -1.45
C GLN A 174 -19.78 18.81 -1.27
N GLU A 175 -18.94 19.82 -1.41
CA GLU A 175 -19.37 21.22 -1.35
C GLU A 175 -20.07 21.70 -2.65
N ASP A 176 -20.14 20.87 -3.71
CA ASP A 176 -20.93 21.20 -4.88
C ASP A 176 -22.40 20.80 -4.67
N ALA A 177 -23.21 21.75 -4.13
CA ALA A 177 -24.63 21.56 -3.85
C ALA A 177 -25.46 21.09 -5.06
N LYS A 178 -24.98 21.31 -6.29
CA LYS A 178 -25.55 20.81 -7.55
C LYS A 178 -25.37 19.30 -7.72
N PHE A 179 -24.28 18.71 -7.23
CA PHE A 179 -24.05 17.27 -7.37
C PHE A 179 -24.92 16.45 -6.43
N LEU A 180 -25.22 16.98 -5.23
CA LEU A 180 -26.10 16.34 -4.25
C LEU A 180 -27.57 16.30 -4.71
N SER A 181 -28.02 17.28 -5.53
CA SER A 181 -29.39 17.29 -6.06
C SER A 181 -29.64 16.30 -7.21
N THR A 182 -28.59 15.70 -7.76
CA THR A 182 -28.67 14.74 -8.88
C THR A 182 -28.62 13.28 -8.42
N LEU A 183 -28.31 13.04 -7.12
CA LEU A 183 -28.20 11.71 -6.52
C LEU A 183 -29.42 11.34 -5.62
N ASN A 184 -30.40 12.24 -5.50
CA ASN A 184 -31.72 12.02 -4.90
C ASN A 184 -32.77 11.99 -6.02
#